data_65e3693555a2e80d24b8b41e497a5d45
#
_entry.id   65e3693555a2e80d24b8b41e497a5d45
#
_cell.length_a   1.000
_cell.length_b   1.000
_cell.length_c   1.000
_cell.angle_alpha   90.00
_cell.angle_beta   90.00
_cell.angle_gamma   90.00
#
_symmetry.space_group_name_H-M   'P 1'
#
loop_
_entity.id
_entity.type
_entity.pdbx_description
1 polymer ?
#
loop_
_entity_poly.entity_id
_entity_poly.type
_entity_poly.pdbx_seq_one_letter_code
_entity_poly.pdbx_strand_id
1 'polypeptide(L)'
;MKTNTSNKTNNILNNRKENKTMKTTMKIIFTLALVLTLVCALGAPAFADFMSPYGYVTINFDGSRTLHLSDGSTVTQYPDGTLVSYDAATGETTYSDDRFSATTFYADGSYSYENGNGYSEYHDSFGYSMTEYPDGSYDVEENGVINHYDRFGNLIGMQVFNGSYYETIF
;
A
#
# COMPACT_ATOMS: atom_id res chain seq x y z
N MET A 1 21.63 6.47 -31.42
CA MET A 1 21.47 6.64 -29.98
C MET A 1 20.00 6.93 -29.69
N LYS A 2 19.11 5.90 -29.76
CA LYS A 2 17.63 6.07 -29.69
C LYS A 2 16.93 4.91 -28.94
N THR A 3 17.46 4.40 -27.85
CA THR A 3 16.89 3.20 -27.20
C THR A 3 16.51 3.35 -25.72
N ASN A 4 16.74 4.50 -25.08
CA ASN A 4 16.50 4.61 -23.62
C ASN A 4 15.11 5.16 -23.24
N THR A 5 14.40 5.81 -24.13
CA THR A 5 13.11 6.47 -23.82
C THR A 5 11.95 5.46 -23.74
N SER A 6 12.00 4.38 -24.52
CA SER A 6 10.93 3.38 -24.59
C SER A 6 10.79 2.53 -23.32
N ASN A 7 11.91 2.21 -22.68
CA ASN A 7 11.90 1.38 -21.46
C ASN A 7 11.36 2.19 -20.23
N LYS A 8 11.63 3.50 -20.20
CA LYS A 8 11.18 4.36 -19.11
C LYS A 8 9.64 4.54 -19.12
N THR A 9 9.06 4.68 -20.31
CA THR A 9 7.59 4.81 -20.46
C THR A 9 6.86 3.53 -20.10
N ASN A 10 7.45 2.35 -20.38
CA ASN A 10 6.86 1.06 -20.02
C ASN A 10 6.88 0.82 -18.51
N ASN A 11 7.91 1.27 -17.78
CA ASN A 11 7.96 1.18 -16.33
C ASN A 11 6.90 2.07 -15.66
N ILE A 12 6.70 3.30 -16.14
CA ILE A 12 5.66 4.22 -15.62
C ILE A 12 4.25 3.63 -15.86
N LEU A 13 4.03 3.00 -17.01
CA LEU A 13 2.75 2.33 -17.32
C LEU A 13 2.52 1.07 -16.48
N ASN A 14 3.57 0.34 -16.13
CA ASN A 14 3.48 -0.83 -15.26
C ASN A 14 3.18 -0.39 -13.81
N ASN A 15 3.86 0.62 -13.29
CA ASN A 15 3.59 1.19 -11.97
C ASN A 15 2.15 1.74 -11.87
N ARG A 16 1.61 2.35 -12.94
CA ARG A 16 0.19 2.76 -12.99
C ARG A 16 -0.79 1.58 -12.96
N LYS A 17 -0.42 0.44 -13.55
CA LYS A 17 -1.23 -0.79 -13.48
C LYS A 17 -1.19 -1.40 -12.08
N GLU A 18 -0.02 -1.41 -11.44
CA GLU A 18 0.17 -1.89 -10.07
C GLU A 18 -0.61 -1.04 -9.07
N ASN A 19 -0.58 0.30 -9.18
CA ASN A 19 -1.40 1.20 -8.37
C ASN A 19 -2.91 0.95 -8.55
N LYS A 20 -3.36 0.59 -9.75
CA LYS A 20 -4.76 0.23 -9.99
C LYS A 20 -5.14 -1.09 -9.33
N THR A 21 -4.22 -2.06 -9.33
CA THR A 21 -4.38 -3.36 -8.65
C THR A 21 -4.39 -3.16 -7.15
N MET A 22 -3.50 -2.33 -6.59
CA MET A 22 -3.43 -1.98 -5.17
C MET A 22 -4.74 -1.33 -4.67
N LYS A 23 -5.31 -0.36 -5.41
CA LYS A 23 -6.63 0.22 -5.09
C LYS A 23 -7.76 -0.81 -5.07
N THR A 24 -7.65 -1.85 -5.88
CA THR A 24 -8.62 -2.95 -5.92
C THR A 24 -8.42 -3.89 -4.74
N THR A 25 -7.19 -4.22 -4.39
CA THR A 25 -6.84 -5.05 -3.22
C THR A 25 -7.27 -4.37 -1.93
N MET A 26 -7.01 -3.07 -1.78
CA MET A 26 -7.46 -2.28 -0.63
C MET A 26 -8.99 -2.27 -0.50
N LYS A 27 -9.74 -2.13 -1.59
CA LYS A 27 -11.20 -2.24 -1.56
C LYS A 27 -11.68 -3.62 -1.11
N ILE A 28 -11.01 -4.68 -1.52
CA ILE A 28 -11.32 -6.06 -1.10
C ILE A 28 -11.05 -6.24 0.39
N ILE A 29 -9.90 -5.76 0.89
CA ILE A 29 -9.55 -5.79 2.32
C ILE A 29 -10.58 -5.01 3.15
N PHE A 30 -10.96 -3.81 2.72
CA PHE A 30 -12.01 -3.02 3.39
C PHE A 30 -13.37 -3.71 3.38
N THR A 31 -13.75 -4.35 2.29
CA THR A 31 -15.00 -5.09 2.20
C THR A 31 -14.98 -6.31 3.12
N LEU A 32 -13.86 -7.04 3.18
CA LEU A 32 -13.68 -8.17 4.09
C LEU A 32 -13.70 -7.72 5.57
N ALA A 33 -13.04 -6.62 5.89
CA ALA A 33 -13.04 -6.05 7.24
C ALA A 33 -14.45 -5.59 7.65
N LEU A 34 -15.22 -4.99 6.75
CA LEU A 34 -16.60 -4.59 7.00
C LEU A 34 -17.50 -5.81 7.24
N VAL A 35 -17.29 -6.90 6.51
CA VAL A 35 -18.01 -8.18 6.73
C VAL A 35 -17.62 -8.77 8.08
N LEU A 36 -16.35 -8.73 8.46
CA LEU A 36 -15.87 -9.21 9.76
C LEU A 36 -16.46 -8.39 10.91
N THR A 37 -16.54 -7.06 10.78
CA THR A 37 -17.19 -6.19 11.78
C THR A 37 -18.69 -6.44 11.89
N LEU A 38 -19.37 -6.67 10.79
CA LEU A 38 -20.82 -6.96 10.77
C LEU A 38 -21.14 -8.29 11.46
N VAL A 39 -20.34 -9.32 11.20
CA VAL A 39 -20.48 -10.64 11.87
C VAL A 39 -20.22 -10.53 13.37
N CYS A 40 -19.31 -9.64 13.80
CA CYS A 40 -18.98 -9.43 15.20
C CYS A 40 -19.99 -8.56 15.97
N ALA A 41 -20.69 -7.64 15.29
CA ALA A 41 -21.71 -6.77 15.88
C ALA A 41 -22.98 -7.54 16.29
N LEU A 42 -23.19 -8.74 15.80
CA LEU A 42 -24.33 -9.61 16.13
C LEU A 42 -24.18 -10.41 17.43
N GLY A 43 -23.16 -10.10 18.25
CA GLY A 43 -23.15 -10.40 19.68
C GLY A 43 -23.28 -11.87 20.08
N ALA A 44 -22.53 -12.79 19.51
CA ALA A 44 -22.53 -14.18 19.96
C ALA A 44 -21.20 -14.58 20.61
N PRO A 45 -21.18 -15.03 21.87
CA PRO A 45 -20.00 -15.51 22.57
C PRO A 45 -19.57 -16.95 22.18
N ALA A 46 -19.92 -17.43 21.00
CA ALA A 46 -19.69 -18.83 20.61
C ALA A 46 -19.23 -19.00 19.14
N PHE A 47 -18.18 -18.30 18.73
CA PHE A 47 -17.58 -18.53 17.41
C PHE A 47 -16.19 -19.17 17.46
N ALA A 48 -15.93 -20.01 18.46
CA ALA A 48 -14.70 -20.83 18.49
C ALA A 48 -14.66 -21.92 17.39
N ASP A 49 -15.75 -22.17 16.64
CA ASP A 49 -15.88 -23.31 15.71
C ASP A 49 -16.56 -23.00 14.38
N PHE A 50 -16.54 -21.76 13.91
CA PHE A 50 -16.98 -21.52 12.53
C PHE A 50 -15.84 -21.79 11.56
N MET A 51 -15.52 -23.07 11.33
CA MET A 51 -14.71 -23.51 10.21
C MET A 51 -15.53 -23.34 8.92
N SER A 52 -15.41 -22.18 8.30
CA SER A 52 -15.82 -22.00 6.92
C SER A 52 -14.83 -22.74 6.01
N PRO A 53 -15.23 -23.29 4.86
CA PRO A 53 -14.30 -23.80 3.85
C PRO A 53 -13.32 -22.72 3.36
N TYR A 54 -13.54 -21.47 3.72
CA TYR A 54 -12.71 -20.31 3.35
C TYR A 54 -11.77 -19.84 4.44
N GLY A 55 -11.87 -20.35 5.68
CA GLY A 55 -11.02 -19.95 6.79
C GLY A 55 -11.67 -20.03 8.17
N TYR A 56 -10.94 -19.59 9.21
CA TYR A 56 -11.43 -19.55 10.60
C TYR A 56 -10.98 -18.25 11.28
N VAL A 57 -11.65 -17.89 12.37
CA VAL A 57 -11.34 -16.70 13.17
C VAL A 57 -10.78 -17.10 14.52
N THR A 58 -9.69 -16.46 14.95
CA THR A 58 -9.18 -16.54 16.32
C THR A 58 -9.39 -15.21 17.03
N ILE A 59 -9.65 -15.28 18.34
CA ILE A 59 -9.68 -14.11 19.23
C ILE A 59 -8.42 -14.17 20.08
N ASN A 60 -7.60 -13.13 20.00
CA ASN A 60 -6.33 -13.06 20.72
C ASN A 60 -6.52 -12.46 22.12
N PHE A 61 -5.53 -12.65 22.99
CA PHE A 61 -5.56 -12.17 24.37
C PHE A 61 -5.62 -10.63 24.51
N ASP A 62 -5.12 -9.91 23.52
CA ASP A 62 -5.16 -8.44 23.42
C ASP A 62 -6.52 -7.90 22.93
N GLY A 63 -7.49 -8.81 22.68
CA GLY A 63 -8.81 -8.47 22.14
C GLY A 63 -8.84 -8.31 20.62
N SER A 64 -7.71 -8.46 19.94
CA SER A 64 -7.68 -8.48 18.47
C SER A 64 -8.32 -9.77 17.94
N ARG A 65 -8.74 -9.72 16.67
CA ARG A 65 -9.37 -10.84 15.97
C ARG A 65 -8.64 -11.09 14.67
N THR A 66 -8.22 -12.34 14.46
CA THR A 66 -7.51 -12.74 13.26
C THR A 66 -8.36 -13.69 12.45
N LEU A 67 -8.67 -13.31 11.21
CA LEU A 67 -9.22 -14.20 10.19
C LEU A 67 -8.03 -14.91 9.50
N HIS A 68 -8.04 -16.23 9.54
CA HIS A 68 -7.09 -17.08 8.81
C HIS A 68 -7.78 -17.61 7.57
N LEU A 69 -7.23 -17.32 6.40
CA LEU A 69 -7.75 -17.81 5.11
C LEU A 69 -7.11 -19.16 4.76
N SER A 70 -7.79 -19.92 3.89
CA SER A 70 -7.34 -21.26 3.49
C SER A 70 -6.05 -21.27 2.67
N ASP A 71 -5.66 -20.14 2.07
CA ASP A 71 -4.43 -19.94 1.31
C ASP A 71 -3.22 -19.58 2.20
N GLY A 72 -3.44 -19.44 3.52
CA GLY A 72 -2.43 -19.04 4.49
C GLY A 72 -2.38 -17.52 4.75
N SER A 73 -3.14 -16.73 4.02
CA SER A 73 -3.27 -15.31 4.26
C SER A 73 -4.03 -15.01 5.55
N THR A 74 -3.78 -13.86 6.16
CA THR A 74 -4.44 -13.46 7.41
C THR A 74 -4.91 -12.00 7.37
N VAL A 75 -5.98 -11.71 8.11
CA VAL A 75 -6.41 -10.33 8.40
C VAL A 75 -6.66 -10.22 9.90
N THR A 76 -5.93 -9.33 10.57
CA THR A 76 -6.07 -9.06 12.00
C THR A 76 -6.68 -7.68 12.21
N GLN A 77 -7.78 -7.62 12.95
CA GLN A 77 -8.38 -6.37 13.43
C GLN A 77 -8.05 -6.16 14.90
N TYR A 78 -7.45 -5.02 15.20
CA TYR A 78 -7.13 -4.60 16.56
C TYR A 78 -8.27 -3.80 17.19
N PRO A 79 -8.34 -3.71 18.54
CA PRO A 79 -9.39 -2.96 19.25
C PRO A 79 -9.41 -1.47 18.95
N ASP A 80 -8.30 -0.87 18.52
CA ASP A 80 -8.16 0.53 18.13
C ASP A 80 -8.66 0.82 16.70
N GLY A 81 -9.11 -0.21 15.97
CA GLY A 81 -9.57 -0.12 14.60
C GLY A 81 -8.49 -0.42 13.55
N THR A 82 -7.23 -0.53 13.95
CA THR A 82 -6.13 -0.89 13.04
C THR A 82 -6.37 -2.27 12.43
N LEU A 83 -6.07 -2.40 11.15
CA LEU A 83 -6.09 -3.67 10.42
C LEU A 83 -4.68 -4.02 9.96
N VAL A 84 -4.31 -5.27 10.11
CA VAL A 84 -3.07 -5.83 9.56
C VAL A 84 -3.46 -7.02 8.68
N SER A 85 -3.08 -6.98 7.41
CA SER A 85 -3.25 -8.11 6.50
C SER A 85 -1.92 -8.64 6.03
N TYR A 86 -1.84 -9.95 5.89
CA TYR A 86 -0.72 -10.66 5.28
C TYR A 86 -1.25 -11.49 4.11
N ASP A 87 -0.64 -11.34 2.95
CA ASP A 87 -0.90 -12.13 1.74
C ASP A 87 0.17 -13.21 1.62
N ALA A 88 -0.22 -14.48 1.75
CA ALA A 88 0.71 -15.61 1.70
C ALA A 88 1.24 -15.89 0.29
N ALA A 89 0.55 -15.45 -0.77
CA ALA A 89 0.99 -15.67 -2.14
C ALA A 89 2.09 -14.69 -2.56
N THR A 90 2.02 -13.45 -2.08
CA THR A 90 2.97 -12.38 -2.42
C THR A 90 3.98 -12.11 -1.32
N GLY A 91 3.68 -12.50 -0.07
CA GLY A 91 4.47 -12.16 1.11
C GLY A 91 4.29 -10.71 1.58
N GLU A 92 3.30 -10.00 1.04
CA GLU A 92 3.01 -8.62 1.38
C GLU A 92 2.32 -8.49 2.74
N THR A 93 2.66 -7.44 3.48
CA THR A 93 1.98 -7.09 4.73
C THR A 93 1.48 -5.65 4.65
N THR A 94 0.18 -5.46 4.82
CA THR A 94 -0.45 -4.14 4.82
C THR A 94 -0.96 -3.79 6.21
N TYR A 95 -0.60 -2.59 6.67
CA TYR A 95 -1.13 -1.95 7.87
C TYR A 95 -2.06 -0.83 7.44
N SER A 96 -3.28 -0.79 7.97
CA SER A 96 -4.22 0.29 7.71
C SER A 96 -4.87 0.78 9.00
N ASP A 97 -5.12 2.09 9.07
CA ASP A 97 -5.82 2.73 10.18
C ASP A 97 -7.28 3.06 9.82
N ASP A 98 -8.02 3.60 10.79
CA ASP A 98 -9.41 4.03 10.64
C ASP A 98 -9.57 5.31 9.80
N ARG A 99 -8.45 5.97 9.43
CA ARG A 99 -8.41 7.21 8.64
C ARG A 99 -8.19 6.98 7.15
N PHE A 100 -8.32 5.73 6.71
CA PHE A 100 -8.09 5.30 5.32
C PHE A 100 -6.63 5.46 4.86
N SER A 101 -5.68 5.45 5.80
CA SER A 101 -4.26 5.35 5.48
C SER A 101 -3.84 3.89 5.50
N ALA A 102 -2.96 3.53 4.58
CA ALA A 102 -2.39 2.19 4.52
C ALA A 102 -0.91 2.23 4.18
N THR A 103 -0.15 1.36 4.83
CA THR A 103 1.26 1.10 4.49
C THR A 103 1.39 -0.36 4.11
N THR A 104 1.93 -0.64 2.94
CA THR A 104 2.21 -2.01 2.47
C THR A 104 3.71 -2.22 2.39
N PHE A 105 4.19 -3.29 3.02
CA PHE A 105 5.55 -3.79 2.92
C PHE A 105 5.57 -4.99 1.98
N TYR A 106 6.47 -4.94 1.00
CA TYR A 106 6.64 -5.97 -0.01
C TYR A 106 7.79 -6.91 0.34
N ALA A 107 7.78 -8.11 -0.22
CA ALA A 107 8.78 -9.14 0.05
C ALA A 107 10.19 -8.76 -0.41
N ASP A 108 10.33 -7.85 -1.37
CA ASP A 108 11.61 -7.35 -1.89
C ASP A 108 12.22 -6.22 -1.02
N GLY A 109 11.57 -5.85 0.07
CA GLY A 109 11.98 -4.78 0.98
C GLY A 109 11.53 -3.39 0.56
N SER A 110 10.79 -3.26 -0.54
CA SER A 110 10.11 -2.03 -0.90
C SER A 110 8.88 -1.79 0.00
N TYR A 111 8.38 -0.57 0.04
CA TYR A 111 7.14 -0.25 0.73
C TYR A 111 6.36 0.84 0.00
N SER A 112 5.06 0.89 0.24
CA SER A 112 4.20 1.98 -0.20
C SER A 112 3.35 2.49 0.95
N TYR A 113 3.00 3.77 0.88
CA TYR A 113 2.04 4.42 1.76
C TYR A 113 0.98 5.11 0.91
N GLU A 114 -0.27 5.04 1.34
CA GLU A 114 -1.40 5.76 0.72
C GLU A 114 -2.31 6.30 1.82
N ASN A 115 -2.82 7.52 1.64
CA ASN A 115 -3.87 8.06 2.51
C ASN A 115 -5.18 8.29 1.72
N GLY A 116 -6.27 8.46 2.47
CA GLY A 116 -7.60 8.66 1.87
C GLY A 116 -7.78 9.95 1.09
N ASN A 117 -6.81 10.87 1.14
CA ASN A 117 -6.87 12.16 0.45
C ASN A 117 -6.21 12.12 -0.94
N GLY A 118 -5.71 10.97 -1.38
CA GLY A 118 -5.06 10.80 -2.68
C GLY A 118 -3.56 11.08 -2.70
N TYR A 119 -2.93 11.23 -1.54
CA TYR A 119 -1.48 11.23 -1.40
C TYR A 119 -0.97 9.79 -1.33
N SER A 120 0.07 9.46 -2.09
CA SER A 120 0.74 8.17 -2.01
C SER A 120 2.25 8.29 -2.18
N GLU A 121 2.97 7.38 -1.54
CA GLU A 121 4.42 7.22 -1.65
C GLU A 121 4.73 5.77 -2.00
N TYR A 122 5.81 5.57 -2.76
CA TYR A 122 6.43 4.29 -3.00
C TYR A 122 7.93 4.44 -2.85
N HIS A 123 8.58 3.49 -2.16
CA HIS A 123 10.01 3.42 -2.00
C HIS A 123 10.50 2.01 -2.33
N ASP A 124 11.47 1.89 -3.20
CA ASP A 124 12.12 0.61 -3.44
C ASP A 124 13.35 0.40 -2.51
N SER A 125 13.87 -0.81 -2.51
CA SER A 125 15.06 -1.16 -1.72
C SER A 125 16.39 -0.64 -2.32
N PHE A 126 16.35 0.05 -3.47
CA PHE A 126 17.54 0.53 -4.19
C PHE A 126 17.68 2.05 -4.18
N GLY A 127 16.78 2.77 -3.49
CA GLY A 127 16.83 4.24 -3.36
C GLY A 127 16.04 4.98 -4.44
N TYR A 128 15.16 4.29 -5.18
CA TYR A 128 14.12 4.94 -5.96
C TYR A 128 12.92 5.26 -5.07
N SER A 129 12.36 6.45 -5.20
CA SER A 129 11.07 6.76 -4.61
C SER A 129 10.17 7.54 -5.58
N MET A 130 8.88 7.44 -5.35
CA MET A 130 7.85 8.17 -6.07
C MET A 130 6.80 8.66 -5.09
N THR A 131 6.49 9.96 -5.14
CA THR A 131 5.42 10.58 -4.35
C THR A 131 4.37 11.11 -5.30
N GLU A 132 3.11 10.72 -5.15
CA GLU A 132 1.97 11.27 -5.89
C GLU A 132 1.15 12.15 -4.96
N TYR A 133 0.80 13.34 -5.43
CA TYR A 133 0.02 14.33 -4.69
C TYR A 133 -1.47 14.28 -5.07
N PRO A 134 -2.36 14.81 -4.21
CA PRO A 134 -3.81 14.79 -4.46
C PRO A 134 -4.27 15.47 -5.75
N ASP A 135 -3.49 16.42 -6.27
CA ASP A 135 -3.76 17.12 -7.52
C ASP A 135 -3.31 16.35 -8.78
N GLY A 136 -2.68 15.17 -8.55
CA GLY A 136 -2.17 14.30 -9.60
C GLY A 136 -0.77 14.68 -10.11
N SER A 137 -0.12 15.72 -9.53
CA SER A 137 1.31 15.95 -9.71
C SER A 137 2.12 14.88 -8.98
N TYR A 138 3.38 14.69 -9.35
CA TYR A 138 4.19 13.67 -8.69
C TYR A 138 5.69 14.00 -8.77
N ASP A 139 6.41 13.49 -7.78
CA ASP A 139 7.85 13.54 -7.69
C ASP A 139 8.44 12.15 -7.90
N VAL A 140 9.61 12.12 -8.53
CA VAL A 140 10.41 10.90 -8.69
C VAL A 140 11.82 11.21 -8.20
N GLU A 141 12.27 10.47 -7.18
CA GLU A 141 13.63 10.53 -6.68
C GLU A 141 14.40 9.29 -7.14
N GLU A 142 15.57 9.50 -7.73
CA GLU A 142 16.50 8.45 -8.11
C GLU A 142 17.93 9.01 -8.08
N ASN A 143 18.84 8.30 -7.39
CA ASN A 143 20.28 8.67 -7.32
C ASN A 143 20.53 10.12 -6.81
N GLY A 144 19.72 10.59 -5.86
CA GLY A 144 19.84 11.93 -5.29
C GLY A 144 19.36 13.05 -6.21
N VAL A 145 18.57 12.73 -7.23
CA VAL A 145 17.87 13.69 -8.09
C VAL A 145 16.38 13.54 -7.89
N ILE A 146 15.69 14.64 -7.52
CA ILE A 146 14.24 14.70 -7.47
C ILE A 146 13.74 15.44 -8.70
N ASN A 147 12.92 14.78 -9.50
CA ASN A 147 12.23 15.35 -10.65
C ASN A 147 10.76 15.59 -10.30
N HIS A 148 10.30 16.83 -10.44
CA HIS A 148 8.91 17.22 -10.20
C HIS A 148 8.12 17.21 -11.52
N TYR A 149 6.98 16.56 -11.54
CA TYR A 149 6.12 16.44 -12.71
C TYR A 149 4.71 16.99 -12.41
N ASP A 150 4.12 17.62 -13.40
CA ASP A 150 2.70 17.96 -13.34
C ASP A 150 1.82 16.70 -13.53
N ARG A 151 0.51 16.85 -13.33
CA ARG A 151 -0.47 15.77 -13.51
C ARG A 151 -0.53 15.19 -14.92
N PHE A 152 0.04 15.88 -15.91
CA PHE A 152 0.10 15.44 -17.31
C PHE A 152 1.42 14.73 -17.64
N GLY A 153 2.37 14.69 -16.69
CA GLY A 153 3.68 14.08 -16.85
C GLY A 153 4.73 15.00 -17.47
N ASN A 154 4.51 16.30 -17.49
CA ASN A 154 5.54 17.25 -17.91
C ASN A 154 6.47 17.53 -16.73
N LEU A 155 7.78 17.53 -16.99
CA LEU A 155 8.78 17.93 -15.98
C LEU A 155 8.66 19.44 -15.73
N ILE A 156 8.42 19.82 -14.47
CA ILE A 156 8.21 21.21 -14.06
C ILE A 156 9.26 21.72 -13.07
N GLY A 157 10.12 20.84 -12.56
CA GLY A 157 11.20 21.20 -11.65
C GLY A 157 12.16 20.06 -11.43
N MET A 158 13.37 20.39 -10.99
CA MET A 158 14.41 19.43 -10.64
C MET A 158 15.21 19.92 -9.45
N GLN A 159 15.51 18.99 -8.52
CA GLN A 159 16.41 19.20 -7.41
C GLN A 159 17.51 18.14 -7.42
N VAL A 160 18.71 18.51 -7.04
CA VAL A 160 19.87 17.60 -6.98
C VAL A 160 20.50 17.67 -5.60
N PHE A 161 20.76 16.50 -4.99
CA PHE A 161 21.48 16.42 -3.73
C PHE A 161 22.96 16.66 -3.92
N ASN A 162 23.52 17.69 -3.28
CA ASN A 162 24.93 18.06 -3.39
C ASN A 162 25.84 17.46 -2.29
N GLY A 163 25.33 16.49 -1.53
CA GLY A 163 26.01 15.86 -0.41
C GLY A 163 25.66 16.45 0.98
N SER A 164 24.91 17.57 1.02
CA SER A 164 24.46 18.21 2.26
C SER A 164 23.00 18.64 2.23
N TYR A 165 22.53 19.12 1.09
CA TYR A 165 21.13 19.54 0.88
C TYR A 165 20.74 19.36 -0.59
N TYR A 166 19.44 19.43 -0.87
CA TYR A 166 18.92 19.47 -2.23
C TYR A 166 18.99 20.90 -2.79
N GLU A 167 19.54 21.06 -3.97
CA GLU A 167 19.62 22.32 -4.72
C GLU A 167 18.61 22.29 -5.87
N THR A 168 17.77 23.32 -5.96
CA THR A 168 16.83 23.47 -7.08
C THR A 168 17.57 23.94 -8.32
N ILE A 169 17.38 23.22 -9.42
CA ILE A 169 18.03 23.52 -10.70
C ILE A 169 17.13 24.39 -11.56
N PHE A 170 15.81 24.14 -11.56
CA PHE A 170 14.76 24.96 -12.24
C PHE A 170 13.36 24.64 -11.70
#